data_bc8105037fb42296a4ddf7987d1ff34d
#
_entry.id   bc8105037fb42296a4ddf7987d1ff34d
#
_cell.length_a   1.000
_cell.length_b   1.000
_cell.length_c   1.000
_cell.angle_alpha   90.00
_cell.angle_beta   90.00
_cell.angle_gamma   90.00
#
_symmetry.space_group_name_H-M   'P 1'
#
loop_
_entity.id
_entity.type
_entity.pdbx_description
1 polymer ?
#
loop_
_entity_poly.entity_id
_entity_poly.type
_entity_poly.pdbx_seq_one_letter_code
_entity_poly.pdbx_strand_id
1 'polypeptide(L)'
;MKVTSSLCIFAAFAANYAEAATQAFGLIGEAKKHKPAPDFRHGATATTTNMPIVARGGACDDTNAALFGKVGASALLQAAGLMGVLALGKLSAPILSGLGVPDLFGTSPAVLAAFFVVIFGSSLVGTFVDGGTSAALNQALDPNTTPGERGWYESLKKPSWNPPGWLFPIMWLVVSKPTQLAAVNRLWSVTEDGADRGWRLFAYCVHLSLGDAWNKTFFGYQCIGRGLVVITAFYSMLLFSAYVFGQVDPLAGKLLLPTCGWVTVATALNWSIYSLNKSED
;
A
#
# COMPACT_ATOMS: atom_id res chain seq x y z
N MET A 1 -27.94 -12.65 0.35
CA MET A 1 -28.16 -11.96 1.63
C MET A 1 -26.92 -11.75 2.50
N LYS A 2 -25.83 -12.54 2.39
CA LYS A 2 -24.60 -12.35 3.22
C LYS A 2 -23.70 -11.17 2.78
N VAL A 3 -23.76 -10.73 1.53
CA VAL A 3 -22.89 -9.65 1.01
C VAL A 3 -23.28 -8.26 1.54
N THR A 4 -24.58 -8.00 1.67
CA THR A 4 -25.09 -6.73 2.22
C THR A 4 -24.71 -6.53 3.68
N SER A 5 -24.71 -7.60 4.49
CA SER A 5 -24.28 -7.53 5.89
C SER A 5 -22.80 -7.21 6.02
N SER A 6 -21.94 -7.74 5.13
CA SER A 6 -20.49 -7.47 5.15
C SER A 6 -20.16 -6.04 4.74
N LEU A 7 -20.92 -5.43 3.82
CA LEU A 7 -20.76 -4.02 3.46
C LEU A 7 -21.17 -3.07 4.60
N CYS A 8 -22.24 -3.38 5.31
CA CYS A 8 -22.67 -2.59 6.48
C CYS A 8 -21.65 -2.69 7.63
N ILE A 9 -21.08 -3.88 7.86
CA ILE A 9 -20.01 -4.09 8.86
C ILE A 9 -18.76 -3.32 8.45
N PHE A 10 -18.40 -3.30 7.17
CA PHE A 10 -17.27 -2.54 6.66
C PHE A 10 -17.46 -1.03 6.86
N ALA A 11 -18.64 -0.48 6.55
CA ALA A 11 -18.96 0.93 6.75
C ALA A 11 -18.91 1.32 8.23
N ALA A 12 -19.45 0.50 9.12
CA ALA A 12 -19.39 0.70 10.57
C ALA A 12 -17.95 0.60 11.11
N PHE A 13 -17.17 -0.37 10.61
CA PHE A 13 -15.78 -0.54 11.00
C PHE A 13 -14.90 0.63 10.54
N ALA A 14 -15.09 1.10 9.30
CA ALA A 14 -14.39 2.25 8.75
C ALA A 14 -14.73 3.55 9.52
N ALA A 15 -15.99 3.74 9.92
CA ALA A 15 -16.44 4.88 10.72
C ALA A 15 -15.81 4.85 12.13
N ASN A 16 -15.89 3.73 12.83
CA ASN A 16 -15.29 3.55 14.17
C ASN A 16 -13.76 3.69 14.13
N TYR A 17 -13.12 3.23 13.04
CA TYR A 17 -11.68 3.39 12.85
C TYR A 17 -11.28 4.85 12.62
N ALA A 18 -12.04 5.59 11.81
CA ALA A 18 -11.79 7.02 11.58
C ALA A 18 -11.88 7.82 12.89
N GLU A 19 -12.83 7.48 13.74
CA GLU A 19 -12.99 8.08 15.07
C GLU A 19 -11.85 7.71 16.02
N ALA A 20 -11.47 6.43 16.08
CA ALA A 20 -10.34 5.95 16.89
C ALA A 20 -9.00 6.52 16.41
N ALA A 21 -8.79 6.64 15.10
CA ALA A 21 -7.62 7.30 14.53
C ALA A 21 -7.58 8.78 14.93
N THR A 22 -8.70 9.50 14.86
CA THR A 22 -8.81 10.90 15.27
C THR A 22 -8.49 11.10 16.75
N GLN A 23 -8.96 10.21 17.62
CA GLN A 23 -8.65 10.22 19.07
C GLN A 23 -7.17 9.91 19.32
N ALA A 24 -6.59 8.89 18.67
CA ALA A 24 -5.18 8.55 18.79
C ALA A 24 -4.27 9.70 18.32
N PHE A 25 -4.65 10.41 17.25
CA PHE A 25 -3.93 11.59 16.75
C PHE A 25 -4.09 12.80 17.65
N GLY A 26 -5.22 12.99 18.32
CA GLY A 26 -5.42 14.02 19.34
C GLY A 26 -4.43 13.87 20.51
N LEU A 27 -4.22 12.66 21.00
CA LEU A 27 -3.27 12.35 22.08
C LEU A 27 -1.81 12.62 21.68
N ILE A 28 -1.44 12.41 20.41
CA ILE A 28 -0.09 12.69 19.89
C ILE A 28 0.13 14.21 19.76
N GLY A 29 -0.92 14.96 19.46
CA GLY A 29 -0.88 16.45 19.34
C GLY A 29 -0.65 17.15 20.68
N GLU A 30 -1.21 16.63 21.76
CA GLU A 30 -1.05 17.22 23.11
C GLU A 30 0.35 16.99 23.71
N ALA A 31 1.03 15.89 23.39
CA ALA A 31 2.36 15.60 23.90
C ALA A 31 3.47 16.55 23.41
N LYS A 32 3.18 17.44 22.45
CA LYS A 32 4.16 18.32 21.79
C LYS A 32 4.22 19.77 22.29
N LYS A 33 3.49 20.15 23.35
CA LYS A 33 3.48 21.55 23.84
C LYS A 33 4.70 22.00 24.67
N HIS A 34 5.74 21.19 24.86
CA HIS A 34 6.92 21.58 25.64
C HIS A 34 8.25 21.11 25.04
N LYS A 35 8.91 21.98 24.28
CA LYS A 35 10.31 22.43 24.39
C LYS A 35 10.76 23.21 23.14
N PRO A 36 11.37 24.41 23.28
CA PRO A 36 12.01 25.09 22.16
C PRO A 36 13.35 24.42 21.81
N ALA A 37 13.65 24.33 20.51
CA ALA A 37 14.91 23.80 20.00
C ALA A 37 16.06 24.79 20.16
N PRO A 38 17.32 24.36 20.37
CA PRO A 38 18.48 25.23 20.42
C PRO A 38 18.85 25.79 19.05
N ASP A 39 19.16 27.07 19.03
CA ASP A 39 19.63 27.86 17.89
C ASP A 39 21.09 27.48 17.53
N PHE A 40 21.33 26.89 16.36
CA PHE A 40 22.66 26.69 15.79
C PHE A 40 22.87 27.63 14.61
N ARG A 41 23.31 28.86 14.88
CA ARG A 41 23.95 29.73 13.88
C ARG A 41 25.45 29.50 13.91
N HIS A 42 26.03 28.90 12.89
CA HIS A 42 27.39 29.19 12.47
C HIS A 42 27.55 29.03 10.96
N GLY A 43 28.09 30.07 10.38
CA GLY A 43 28.28 30.46 9.04
C GLY A 43 29.05 29.49 8.13
N ALA A 44 28.55 29.38 6.93
CA ALA A 44 29.30 29.13 5.71
C ALA A 44 28.63 29.90 4.58
N THR A 45 29.34 30.87 4.03
CA THR A 45 29.00 31.60 2.83
C THR A 45 29.08 30.64 1.64
N ALA A 46 27.94 30.15 1.20
CA ALA A 46 27.78 29.49 -0.09
C ALA A 46 26.86 30.37 -0.93
N THR A 47 27.36 30.76 -2.11
CA THR A 47 26.67 31.53 -3.13
C THR A 47 25.37 30.83 -3.51
N THR A 48 24.27 31.27 -2.94
CA THR A 48 22.93 30.78 -3.22
C THR A 48 22.49 31.38 -4.55
N THR A 49 22.59 30.60 -5.63
CA THR A 49 21.61 30.72 -6.70
C THR A 49 20.25 30.42 -6.06
N ASN A 50 19.43 31.47 -5.94
CA ASN A 50 18.04 31.40 -5.53
C ASN A 50 17.26 30.51 -6.50
N MET A 51 17.33 29.19 -6.32
CA MET A 51 16.22 28.35 -6.73
C MET A 51 15.10 28.64 -5.74
N PRO A 52 13.92 29.11 -6.18
CA PRO A 52 12.77 29.21 -5.31
C PRO A 52 12.57 27.82 -4.71
N ILE A 53 12.59 27.76 -3.38
CA ILE A 53 12.10 26.60 -2.64
C ILE A 53 10.62 26.57 -2.96
N VAL A 54 10.32 25.97 -4.08
CA VAL A 54 8.99 25.53 -4.39
C VAL A 54 8.78 24.29 -3.54
N ALA A 55 8.39 24.53 -2.30
CA ALA A 55 7.45 23.64 -1.65
C ALA A 55 6.15 23.72 -2.47
N ARG A 56 6.26 23.46 -3.76
CA ARG A 56 5.14 23.21 -4.64
C ARG A 56 4.68 21.79 -4.33
N GLY A 57 3.72 21.69 -3.41
CA GLY A 57 2.58 20.86 -3.65
C GLY A 57 1.94 21.20 -5.02
N GLY A 58 2.70 21.59 -5.98
CA GLY A 58 2.32 22.35 -7.17
C GLY A 58 2.16 21.56 -8.44
N ALA A 59 2.24 20.24 -8.43
CA ALA A 59 1.76 19.43 -9.55
C ALA A 59 0.36 18.86 -9.28
N CYS A 60 -0.13 18.94 -8.05
CA CYS A 60 -1.43 18.44 -7.65
C CYS A 60 -2.43 19.60 -7.52
N ASP A 61 -3.25 19.76 -8.53
CA ASP A 61 -4.55 20.41 -8.36
C ASP A 61 -5.43 19.49 -7.49
N ASP A 62 -5.44 19.72 -6.18
CA ASP A 62 -6.20 18.93 -5.19
C ASP A 62 -7.72 18.98 -5.43
N THR A 63 -8.19 19.84 -6.33
CA THR A 63 -9.61 19.98 -6.69
C THR A 63 -10.04 19.03 -7.82
N ASN A 64 -9.12 18.36 -8.51
CA ASN A 64 -9.44 17.54 -9.68
C ASN A 64 -10.01 16.17 -9.29
N ALA A 65 -11.34 16.08 -9.11
CA ALA A 65 -12.07 14.83 -8.82
C ALA A 65 -11.84 13.75 -9.91
N ALA A 66 -11.55 14.13 -11.15
CA ALA A 66 -11.30 13.17 -12.24
C ALA A 66 -10.03 12.33 -12.00
N LEU A 67 -9.03 12.84 -11.27
CA LEU A 67 -7.84 12.07 -10.94
C LEU A 67 -8.14 10.96 -9.93
N PHE A 68 -9.00 11.21 -8.93
CA PHE A 68 -9.45 10.17 -8.01
C PHE A 68 -10.19 9.05 -8.76
N GLY A 69 -11.05 9.40 -9.72
CA GLY A 69 -11.71 8.42 -10.58
C GLY A 69 -10.72 7.56 -11.37
N LYS A 70 -9.68 8.19 -11.94
CA LYS A 70 -8.62 7.48 -12.67
C LYS A 70 -7.81 6.55 -11.75
N VAL A 71 -7.40 7.02 -10.58
CA VAL A 71 -6.65 6.22 -9.59
C VAL A 71 -7.49 5.02 -9.13
N GLY A 72 -8.77 5.23 -8.81
CA GLY A 72 -9.66 4.15 -8.40
C GLY A 72 -9.91 3.14 -9.53
N ALA A 73 -10.16 3.60 -10.75
CA ALA A 73 -10.35 2.72 -11.91
C ALA A 73 -9.08 1.91 -12.22
N SER A 74 -7.90 2.55 -12.20
CA SER A 74 -6.62 1.87 -12.37
C SER A 74 -6.40 0.80 -11.30
N ALA A 75 -6.67 1.10 -10.02
CA ALA A 75 -6.53 0.14 -8.93
C ALA A 75 -7.47 -1.08 -9.09
N LEU A 76 -8.72 -0.86 -9.54
CA LEU A 76 -9.65 -1.96 -9.79
C LEU A 76 -9.25 -2.81 -11.00
N LEU A 77 -8.77 -2.19 -12.08
CA LEU A 77 -8.24 -2.90 -13.24
C LEU A 77 -6.99 -3.71 -12.87
N GLN A 78 -6.11 -3.15 -12.08
CA GLN A 78 -4.94 -3.87 -11.55
C GLN A 78 -5.37 -5.04 -10.68
N ALA A 79 -6.33 -4.87 -9.76
CA ALA A 79 -6.84 -5.96 -8.93
C ALA A 79 -7.45 -7.09 -9.79
N ALA A 80 -8.18 -6.76 -10.86
CA ALA A 80 -8.67 -7.75 -11.81
C ALA A 80 -7.52 -8.48 -12.54
N GLY A 81 -6.47 -7.75 -12.93
CA GLY A 81 -5.25 -8.34 -13.51
C GLY A 81 -4.54 -9.30 -12.54
N LEU A 82 -4.42 -8.94 -11.27
CA LEU A 82 -3.86 -9.81 -10.22
C LEU A 82 -4.70 -11.08 -10.04
N MET A 83 -6.04 -10.97 -10.07
CA MET A 83 -6.92 -12.15 -10.08
C MET A 83 -6.71 -13.01 -11.32
N GLY A 84 -6.44 -12.42 -12.48
CA GLY A 84 -6.05 -13.15 -13.70
C GLY A 84 -4.77 -13.97 -13.51
N VAL A 85 -3.74 -13.41 -12.84
CA VAL A 85 -2.51 -14.13 -12.50
C VAL A 85 -2.82 -15.32 -11.58
N LEU A 86 -3.66 -15.15 -10.57
CA LEU A 86 -4.09 -16.25 -9.69
C LEU A 86 -4.85 -17.34 -10.47
N ALA A 87 -5.72 -16.96 -11.40
CA ALA A 87 -6.44 -17.89 -12.27
C ALA A 87 -5.48 -18.68 -13.16
N LEU A 88 -4.45 -18.05 -13.73
CA LEU A 88 -3.42 -18.72 -14.52
C LEU A 88 -2.64 -19.74 -13.67
N GLY A 89 -2.25 -19.38 -12.45
CA GLY A 89 -1.60 -20.30 -11.53
C GLY A 89 -2.47 -21.52 -11.23
N LYS A 90 -3.77 -21.31 -10.98
CA LYS A 90 -4.74 -22.37 -10.77
C LYS A 90 -4.90 -23.28 -12.00
N LEU A 91 -5.04 -22.72 -13.19
CA LEU A 91 -5.17 -23.46 -14.45
C LEU A 91 -3.91 -24.27 -14.77
N SER A 92 -2.74 -23.81 -14.37
CA SER A 92 -1.46 -24.50 -14.60
C SER A 92 -1.17 -25.60 -13.57
N ALA A 93 -1.85 -25.62 -12.43
CA ALA A 93 -1.62 -26.59 -11.36
C ALA A 93 -1.78 -28.05 -11.81
N PRO A 94 -2.84 -28.46 -12.57
CA PRO A 94 -2.99 -29.84 -13.03
C PRO A 94 -1.87 -30.29 -13.96
N ILE A 95 -1.29 -29.38 -14.74
CA ILE A 95 -0.18 -29.67 -15.65
C ILE A 95 1.06 -30.08 -14.85
N LEU A 96 1.41 -29.32 -13.81
CA LEU A 96 2.55 -29.63 -12.95
C LEU A 96 2.34 -30.93 -12.16
N SER A 97 1.12 -31.14 -11.66
CA SER A 97 0.75 -32.40 -10.99
C SER A 97 0.89 -33.59 -11.95
N GLY A 98 0.45 -33.48 -13.21
CA GLY A 98 0.61 -34.50 -14.24
C GLY A 98 2.06 -34.78 -14.60
N LEU A 99 2.98 -33.85 -14.39
CA LEU A 99 4.43 -34.00 -14.53
C LEU A 99 5.10 -34.58 -13.28
N GLY A 100 4.34 -34.94 -12.24
CA GLY A 100 4.85 -35.49 -11.00
C GLY A 100 5.50 -34.44 -10.07
N VAL A 101 5.26 -33.13 -10.27
CA VAL A 101 5.76 -32.09 -9.39
C VAL A 101 4.90 -32.06 -8.11
N PRO A 102 5.50 -32.29 -6.92
CA PRO A 102 4.73 -32.36 -5.67
C PRO A 102 4.26 -30.98 -5.21
N ASP A 103 3.16 -30.97 -4.46
CA ASP A 103 2.68 -29.77 -3.78
C ASP A 103 3.67 -29.32 -2.70
N LEU A 104 3.82 -28.02 -2.54
CA LEU A 104 4.62 -27.38 -1.52
C LEU A 104 3.69 -26.64 -0.55
N PHE A 105 3.84 -26.91 0.75
CA PHE A 105 2.98 -26.33 1.79
C PHE A 105 1.48 -26.53 1.55
N GLY A 106 1.11 -27.68 0.97
CA GLY A 106 -0.27 -28.02 0.63
C GLY A 106 -0.85 -27.27 -0.56
N THR A 107 0.01 -26.64 -1.39
CA THR A 107 -0.40 -25.84 -2.55
C THR A 107 0.49 -26.16 -3.75
N SER A 108 -0.10 -26.23 -4.95
CA SER A 108 0.65 -26.44 -6.17
C SER A 108 1.71 -25.36 -6.38
N PRO A 109 2.93 -25.71 -6.83
CA PRO A 109 3.99 -24.74 -7.13
C PRO A 109 3.57 -23.65 -8.13
N ALA A 110 2.69 -23.96 -9.08
CA ALA A 110 2.14 -22.95 -10.00
C ALA A 110 1.30 -21.88 -9.27
N VAL A 111 0.50 -22.28 -8.30
CA VAL A 111 -0.30 -21.36 -7.47
C VAL A 111 0.59 -20.56 -6.54
N LEU A 112 1.61 -21.18 -5.94
CA LEU A 112 2.59 -20.46 -5.10
C LEU A 112 3.38 -19.43 -5.93
N ALA A 113 3.77 -19.77 -7.16
CA ALA A 113 4.41 -18.81 -8.06
C ALA A 113 3.46 -17.64 -8.40
N ALA A 114 2.18 -17.92 -8.63
CA ALA A 114 1.18 -16.89 -8.84
C ALA A 114 1.02 -15.99 -7.60
N PHE A 115 1.00 -16.54 -6.39
CA PHE A 115 1.00 -15.74 -5.15
C PHE A 115 2.23 -14.86 -5.06
N PHE A 116 3.41 -15.41 -5.37
CA PHE A 116 4.64 -14.64 -5.36
C PHE A 116 4.57 -13.46 -6.35
N VAL A 117 4.13 -13.70 -7.59
CA VAL A 117 3.96 -12.65 -8.59
C VAL A 117 2.94 -11.60 -8.14
N VAL A 118 1.80 -12.02 -7.60
CA VAL A 118 0.76 -11.09 -7.11
C VAL A 118 1.28 -10.23 -5.97
N ILE A 119 1.99 -10.80 -5.02
CA ILE A 119 2.40 -10.10 -3.79
C ILE A 119 3.65 -9.25 -4.02
N PHE A 120 4.66 -9.78 -4.71
CA PHE A 120 5.93 -9.08 -4.93
C PHE A 120 5.96 -8.28 -6.24
N GLY A 121 5.16 -8.67 -7.23
CA GLY A 121 5.11 -8.08 -8.57
C GLY A 121 3.86 -7.23 -8.84
N SER A 122 3.03 -6.92 -7.83
CA SER A 122 1.78 -6.16 -8.01
C SER A 122 2.01 -4.83 -8.77
N SER A 123 3.06 -4.10 -8.43
CA SER A 123 3.40 -2.84 -9.08
C SER A 123 3.74 -2.99 -10.57
N LEU A 124 4.33 -4.10 -11.00
CA LEU A 124 4.58 -4.39 -12.42
C LEU A 124 3.27 -4.60 -13.18
N VAL A 125 2.32 -5.31 -12.56
CA VAL A 125 0.97 -5.48 -13.14
C VAL A 125 0.26 -4.13 -13.24
N GLY A 126 0.36 -3.28 -12.23
CA GLY A 126 -0.17 -1.90 -12.27
C GLY A 126 0.45 -1.07 -13.37
N THR A 127 1.77 -1.12 -13.52
CA THR A 127 2.47 -0.40 -14.60
C THR A 127 2.10 -0.93 -15.98
N PHE A 128 1.90 -2.23 -16.11
CA PHE A 128 1.39 -2.82 -17.36
C PHE A 128 -0.01 -2.32 -17.71
N VAL A 129 -0.90 -2.26 -16.73
CA VAL A 129 -2.28 -1.76 -16.90
C VAL A 129 -2.30 -0.30 -17.35
N ASP A 130 -1.40 0.52 -16.79
CA ASP A 130 -1.37 1.97 -17.08
C ASP A 130 -0.56 2.34 -18.34
N GLY A 131 0.48 1.60 -18.68
CA GLY A 131 1.45 1.97 -19.73
C GLY A 131 1.84 0.83 -20.68
N GLY A 132 1.23 -0.34 -20.55
CA GLY A 132 1.50 -1.51 -21.41
C GLY A 132 2.83 -2.21 -21.12
N THR A 133 3.19 -3.11 -22.04
CA THR A 133 4.39 -3.98 -21.89
C THR A 133 5.71 -3.23 -21.80
N SER A 134 5.88 -2.15 -22.58
CA SER A 134 7.11 -1.37 -22.57
C SER A 134 7.35 -0.67 -21.23
N ALA A 135 6.29 -0.12 -20.62
CA ALA A 135 6.39 0.55 -19.33
C ALA A 135 6.72 -0.46 -18.21
N ALA A 136 6.06 -1.62 -18.20
CA ALA A 136 6.31 -2.68 -17.24
C ALA A 136 7.74 -3.26 -17.37
N LEU A 137 8.22 -3.44 -18.61
CA LEU A 137 9.58 -3.93 -18.87
C LEU A 137 10.63 -2.92 -18.40
N ASN A 138 10.45 -1.63 -18.69
CA ASN A 138 11.34 -0.58 -18.23
C ASN A 138 11.41 -0.55 -16.69
N GLN A 139 10.28 -0.64 -16.00
CA GLN A 139 10.26 -0.70 -14.54
C GLN A 139 10.95 -1.96 -13.99
N ALA A 140 10.81 -3.11 -14.67
CA ALA A 140 11.46 -4.34 -14.25
C ALA A 140 12.99 -4.31 -14.44
N LEU A 141 13.46 -3.65 -15.50
CA LEU A 141 14.90 -3.53 -15.82
C LEU A 141 15.60 -2.42 -15.04
N ASP A 142 14.88 -1.36 -14.69
CA ASP A 142 15.41 -0.25 -13.89
C ASP A 142 14.41 0.19 -12.81
N PRO A 143 14.38 -0.49 -11.67
CA PRO A 143 13.49 -0.14 -10.56
C PRO A 143 13.84 1.20 -9.90
N ASN A 144 14.96 1.85 -10.27
CA ASN A 144 15.39 3.13 -9.71
C ASN A 144 15.04 4.33 -10.61
N THR A 145 14.15 4.17 -11.56
CA THR A 145 13.85 5.15 -12.63
C THR A 145 13.15 6.42 -12.17
N THR A 146 13.03 6.71 -10.89
CA THR A 146 12.52 8.01 -10.43
C THR A 146 13.59 8.85 -9.74
N PRO A 147 14.53 9.46 -10.52
CA PRO A 147 15.59 10.31 -9.96
C PRO A 147 15.06 11.53 -9.16
N GLY A 148 13.83 11.97 -9.45
CA GLY A 148 13.21 13.11 -8.77
C GLY A 148 12.58 12.77 -7.40
N GLU A 149 12.28 11.52 -7.13
CA GLU A 149 11.51 11.12 -5.94
C GLU A 149 12.31 11.24 -4.64
N ARG A 150 13.58 10.86 -4.64
CA ARG A 150 14.43 10.90 -3.43
C ARG A 150 14.65 12.33 -2.95
N GLY A 151 15.07 13.22 -3.83
CA GLY A 151 15.31 14.62 -3.48
C GLY A 151 14.05 15.35 -3.02
N TRP A 152 12.90 15.07 -3.65
CA TRP A 152 11.63 15.64 -3.24
C TRP A 152 11.22 15.18 -1.84
N TYR A 153 11.24 13.86 -1.55
CA TYR A 153 10.87 13.34 -0.24
C TYR A 153 11.82 13.85 0.86
N GLU A 154 13.11 13.99 0.56
CA GLU A 154 14.10 14.53 1.48
C GLU A 154 13.85 16.00 1.82
N SER A 155 13.32 16.78 0.88
CA SER A 155 13.00 18.21 1.08
C SER A 155 11.76 18.46 1.95
N LEU A 156 10.89 17.46 2.14
CA LEU A 156 9.68 17.60 2.94
C LEU A 156 9.98 17.79 4.42
N LYS A 157 9.19 18.64 5.10
CA LYS A 157 9.18 18.72 6.56
C LYS A 157 8.60 17.41 7.12
N LYS A 158 9.36 16.71 7.97
CA LYS A 158 9.00 15.42 8.54
C LYS A 158 8.90 15.52 10.07
N PRO A 159 8.07 14.69 10.70
CA PRO A 159 8.01 14.64 12.16
C PRO A 159 9.33 14.12 12.74
N SER A 160 9.64 14.49 14.00
CA SER A 160 10.86 14.04 14.69
C SER A 160 10.96 12.52 14.87
N TRP A 161 9.85 11.83 14.79
CA TRP A 161 9.77 10.36 14.90
C TRP A 161 9.81 9.66 13.53
N ASN A 162 10.10 10.38 12.43
CA ASN A 162 10.21 9.78 11.11
C ASN A 162 11.13 8.55 11.15
N PRO A 163 10.66 7.37 10.72
CA PRO A 163 11.49 6.17 10.70
C PRO A 163 12.73 6.37 9.82
N PRO A 164 13.87 5.78 10.19
CA PRO A 164 15.05 5.84 9.34
C PRO A 164 14.80 5.13 8.00
N GLY A 165 15.35 5.66 6.91
CA GLY A 165 15.09 5.19 5.55
C GLY A 165 15.35 3.70 5.32
N TRP A 166 16.36 3.12 6.01
CA TRP A 166 16.69 1.69 5.91
C TRP A 166 15.60 0.76 6.46
N LEU A 167 14.72 1.27 7.36
CA LEU A 167 13.65 0.47 7.96
C LEU A 167 12.54 0.15 6.94
N PHE A 168 12.29 1.05 5.99
CA PHE A 168 11.20 0.88 5.01
C PHE A 168 11.34 -0.40 4.17
N PRO A 169 12.49 -0.66 3.50
CA PRO A 169 12.63 -1.90 2.73
C PRO A 169 12.57 -3.15 3.61
N ILE A 170 13.07 -3.12 4.83
CA ILE A 170 12.96 -4.26 5.75
C ILE A 170 11.49 -4.54 6.07
N MET A 171 10.73 -3.52 6.46
CA MET A 171 9.33 -3.69 6.82
C MET A 171 8.47 -4.12 5.63
N TRP A 172 8.73 -3.60 4.43
CA TRP A 172 7.99 -3.99 3.24
C TRP A 172 8.39 -5.38 2.71
N LEU A 173 9.68 -5.63 2.49
CA LEU A 173 10.15 -6.80 1.77
C LEU A 173 10.40 -8.02 2.68
N VAL A 174 10.87 -7.80 3.93
CA VAL A 174 11.25 -8.89 4.82
C VAL A 174 10.12 -9.24 5.81
N VAL A 175 9.31 -8.26 6.20
CA VAL A 175 8.23 -8.50 7.16
C VAL A 175 6.88 -8.63 6.43
N SER A 176 6.45 -7.57 5.72
CA SER A 176 5.08 -7.52 5.18
C SER A 176 4.85 -8.52 4.05
N LYS A 177 5.72 -8.57 3.04
CA LYS A 177 5.50 -9.46 1.88
C LYS A 177 5.52 -10.96 2.24
N PRO A 178 6.46 -11.48 3.04
CA PRO A 178 6.45 -12.90 3.44
C PRO A 178 5.25 -13.26 4.30
N THR A 179 4.84 -12.41 5.25
CA THR A 179 3.66 -12.69 6.07
C THR A 179 2.37 -12.66 5.27
N GLN A 180 2.25 -11.78 4.28
CA GLN A 180 1.15 -11.76 3.33
C GLN A 180 1.12 -13.02 2.47
N LEU A 181 2.29 -13.49 1.97
CA LEU A 181 2.38 -14.74 1.21
C LEU A 181 1.88 -15.92 2.04
N ALA A 182 2.30 -16.02 3.30
CA ALA A 182 1.83 -17.04 4.23
C ALA A 182 0.32 -16.93 4.49
N ALA A 183 -0.22 -15.70 4.64
CA ALA A 183 -1.65 -15.46 4.84
C ALA A 183 -2.50 -15.94 3.65
N VAL A 184 -2.09 -15.58 2.44
CA VAL A 184 -2.80 -15.97 1.20
C VAL A 184 -2.72 -17.48 1.00
N ASN A 185 -1.54 -18.08 1.20
CA ASN A 185 -1.40 -19.54 1.10
C ASN A 185 -2.26 -20.27 2.15
N ARG A 186 -2.31 -19.75 3.37
CA ARG A 186 -3.16 -20.30 4.43
C ARG A 186 -4.65 -20.20 4.07
N LEU A 187 -5.12 -19.05 3.62
CA LEU A 187 -6.50 -18.89 3.13
C LEU A 187 -6.80 -19.89 2.03
N TRP A 188 -5.90 -20.02 1.05
CA TRP A 188 -6.06 -20.94 -0.08
C TRP A 188 -6.20 -22.39 0.36
N SER A 189 -5.38 -22.85 1.28
CA SER A 189 -5.34 -24.25 1.74
C SER A 189 -6.55 -24.65 2.60
N VAL A 190 -7.23 -23.68 3.24
CA VAL A 190 -8.37 -23.97 4.14
C VAL A 190 -9.73 -23.63 3.52
N THR A 191 -9.75 -23.05 2.32
CA THR A 191 -10.99 -22.72 1.60
C THR A 191 -11.16 -23.61 0.40
N GLU A 192 -12.40 -23.98 0.12
CA GLU A 192 -12.75 -24.65 -1.14
C GLU A 192 -12.73 -23.64 -2.29
N ASP A 193 -12.54 -24.18 -3.50
CA ASP A 193 -12.63 -23.36 -4.71
C ASP A 193 -14.08 -22.89 -4.93
N GLY A 194 -14.24 -21.61 -5.18
CA GLY A 194 -15.56 -21.04 -5.37
C GLY A 194 -15.61 -19.53 -5.13
N ALA A 195 -16.84 -19.03 -5.14
CA ALA A 195 -17.12 -17.59 -4.98
C ALA A 195 -16.62 -17.03 -3.64
N ASP A 196 -16.64 -17.83 -2.55
CA ASP A 196 -16.22 -17.38 -1.23
C ASP A 196 -14.71 -17.11 -1.17
N ARG A 197 -13.88 -18.02 -1.68
CA ARG A 197 -12.45 -17.79 -1.84
C ARG A 197 -12.19 -16.62 -2.80
N GLY A 198 -12.88 -16.59 -3.93
CA GLY A 198 -12.68 -15.61 -4.99
C GLY A 198 -12.85 -14.17 -4.51
N TRP A 199 -13.95 -13.84 -3.81
CA TRP A 199 -14.17 -12.47 -3.37
C TRP A 199 -13.18 -12.03 -2.26
N ARG A 200 -12.74 -12.94 -1.39
CA ARG A 200 -11.73 -12.62 -0.35
C ARG A 200 -10.38 -12.31 -0.97
N LEU A 201 -9.96 -13.11 -1.96
CA LEU A 201 -8.75 -12.84 -2.73
C LEU A 201 -8.89 -11.56 -3.56
N PHE A 202 -10.06 -11.27 -4.12
CA PHE A 202 -10.28 -10.01 -4.81
C PHE A 202 -10.14 -8.80 -3.86
N ALA A 203 -10.73 -8.87 -2.67
CA ALA A 203 -10.57 -7.84 -1.64
C ALA A 203 -9.09 -7.63 -1.29
N TYR A 204 -8.34 -8.73 -1.15
CA TYR A 204 -6.90 -8.69 -0.94
C TYR A 204 -6.14 -8.07 -2.13
N CYS A 205 -6.50 -8.40 -3.38
CA CYS A 205 -5.89 -7.79 -4.56
C CYS A 205 -6.20 -6.29 -4.65
N VAL A 206 -7.39 -5.85 -4.25
CA VAL A 206 -7.74 -4.41 -4.19
C VAL A 206 -6.84 -3.69 -3.19
N HIS A 207 -6.57 -4.25 -2.01
CA HIS A 207 -5.66 -3.60 -1.06
C HIS A 207 -4.23 -3.46 -1.62
N LEU A 208 -3.70 -4.48 -2.32
CA LEU A 208 -2.39 -4.39 -2.98
C LEU A 208 -2.36 -3.27 -4.03
N SER A 209 -3.40 -3.23 -4.86
CA SER A 209 -3.52 -2.22 -5.92
C SER A 209 -3.65 -0.80 -5.37
N LEU A 210 -4.33 -0.63 -4.24
CA LEU A 210 -4.40 0.66 -3.53
C LEU A 210 -3.05 1.05 -2.91
N GLY A 211 -2.25 0.07 -2.44
CA GLY A 211 -0.90 0.30 -1.98
C GLY A 211 0.03 0.81 -3.09
N ASP A 212 -0.05 0.19 -4.26
CA ASP A 212 0.71 0.65 -5.44
C ASP A 212 0.21 2.02 -5.93
N ALA A 213 -1.11 2.26 -5.91
CA ALA A 213 -1.71 3.55 -6.24
C ALA A 213 -1.27 4.65 -5.26
N TRP A 214 -1.12 4.32 -3.96
CA TRP A 214 -0.56 5.24 -2.98
C TRP A 214 0.89 5.61 -3.30
N ASN A 215 1.75 4.63 -3.57
CA ASN A 215 3.14 4.88 -3.97
C ASN A 215 3.21 5.82 -5.18
N LYS A 216 2.42 5.54 -6.22
CA LYS A 216 2.34 6.38 -7.42
C LYS A 216 1.83 7.80 -7.11
N THR A 217 0.81 7.91 -6.25
CA THR A 217 0.21 9.21 -5.92
C THR A 217 1.14 10.04 -5.04
N PHE A 218 1.71 9.44 -3.99
CA PHE A 218 2.55 10.16 -3.03
C PHE A 218 3.92 10.47 -3.60
N PHE A 219 4.66 9.45 -4.10
CA PHE A 219 6.02 9.63 -4.60
C PHE A 219 6.05 10.03 -6.08
N GLY A 220 5.29 9.38 -6.95
CA GLY A 220 5.33 9.62 -8.38
C GLY A 220 4.70 10.96 -8.77
N TYR A 221 3.51 11.26 -8.29
CA TYR A 221 2.81 12.53 -8.56
C TYR A 221 3.14 13.61 -7.51
N GLN A 222 3.85 13.26 -6.44
CA GLN A 222 4.23 14.19 -5.36
C GLN A 222 3.02 14.87 -4.70
N CYS A 223 1.88 14.17 -4.61
CA CYS A 223 0.61 14.65 -4.10
C CYS A 223 0.41 14.23 -2.65
N ILE A 224 0.83 15.06 -1.69
CA ILE A 224 0.80 14.71 -0.26
C ILE A 224 -0.63 14.49 0.23
N GLY A 225 -1.55 15.44 -0.04
CA GLY A 225 -2.95 15.38 0.41
C GLY A 225 -3.72 14.21 -0.22
N ARG A 226 -3.59 14.02 -1.52
CA ARG A 226 -4.20 12.84 -2.20
C ARG A 226 -3.57 11.55 -1.77
N GLY A 227 -2.24 11.51 -1.57
CA GLY A 227 -1.54 10.38 -1.00
C GLY A 227 -2.17 9.97 0.33
N LEU A 228 -2.53 10.94 1.18
CA LEU A 228 -3.21 10.67 2.45
C LEU A 228 -4.58 10.01 2.26
N VAL A 229 -5.38 10.45 1.30
CA VAL A 229 -6.68 9.81 1.00
C VAL A 229 -6.49 8.39 0.50
N VAL A 230 -5.54 8.17 -0.43
CA VAL A 230 -5.29 6.86 -1.01
C VAL A 230 -4.71 5.88 0.03
N ILE A 231 -3.77 6.32 0.90
CA ILE A 231 -3.24 5.44 1.95
C ILE A 231 -4.31 5.08 2.98
N THR A 232 -5.25 5.97 3.26
CA THR A 232 -6.38 5.68 4.16
C THR A 232 -7.28 4.61 3.54
N ALA A 233 -7.60 4.69 2.25
CA ALA A 233 -8.34 3.67 1.53
C ALA A 233 -7.59 2.33 1.48
N PHE A 234 -6.29 2.37 1.20
CA PHE A 234 -5.40 1.21 1.24
C PHE A 234 -5.42 0.52 2.60
N TYR A 235 -5.24 1.29 3.68
CA TYR A 235 -5.24 0.77 5.04
C TYR A 235 -6.59 0.17 5.44
N SER A 236 -7.68 0.85 5.12
CA SER A 236 -9.03 0.33 5.37
C SER A 236 -9.27 -1.00 4.67
N MET A 237 -8.81 -1.13 3.43
CA MET A 237 -8.95 -2.37 2.66
C MET A 237 -8.04 -3.49 3.15
N LEU A 238 -6.85 -3.16 3.66
CA LEU A 238 -5.96 -4.12 4.32
C LEU A 238 -6.58 -4.67 5.62
N LEU A 239 -7.14 -3.80 6.46
CA LEU A 239 -7.85 -4.21 7.68
C LEU A 239 -9.06 -5.08 7.36
N PHE A 240 -9.81 -4.71 6.32
CA PHE A 240 -10.92 -5.54 5.83
C PHE A 240 -10.43 -6.91 5.35
N SER A 241 -9.32 -6.97 4.63
CA SER A 241 -8.71 -8.23 4.19
C SER A 241 -8.28 -9.10 5.38
N ALA A 242 -7.65 -8.50 6.39
CA ALA A 242 -7.28 -9.21 7.62
C ALA A 242 -8.50 -9.77 8.36
N TYR A 243 -9.58 -8.98 8.44
CA TYR A 243 -10.83 -9.40 9.04
C TYR A 243 -11.46 -10.58 8.29
N VAL A 244 -11.65 -10.46 6.98
CA VAL A 244 -12.33 -11.51 6.20
C VAL A 244 -11.50 -12.80 6.06
N PHE A 245 -10.16 -12.70 6.10
CA PHE A 245 -9.29 -13.86 6.21
C PHE A 245 -9.44 -14.52 7.57
N GLY A 246 -9.48 -13.73 8.64
CA GLY A 246 -9.66 -14.20 10.00
C GLY A 246 -11.01 -14.86 10.27
N GLN A 247 -12.06 -14.54 9.50
CA GLN A 247 -13.36 -15.21 9.57
C GLN A 247 -13.31 -16.66 9.06
N VAL A 248 -12.36 -16.98 8.20
CA VAL A 248 -12.16 -18.34 7.68
C VAL A 248 -11.13 -19.09 8.51
N ASP A 249 -10.00 -18.45 8.77
CA ASP A 249 -8.91 -19.01 9.56
C ASP A 249 -8.24 -17.89 10.37
N PRO A 250 -8.28 -17.97 11.72
CA PRO A 250 -7.69 -16.94 12.57
C PRO A 250 -6.21 -16.70 12.32
N LEU A 251 -5.45 -17.73 11.88
CA LEU A 251 -4.04 -17.58 11.57
C LEU A 251 -3.84 -16.78 10.28
N ALA A 252 -4.67 -17.02 9.24
CA ALA A 252 -4.61 -16.26 8.00
C ALA A 252 -4.83 -14.76 8.24
N GLY A 253 -5.80 -14.40 9.10
CA GLY A 253 -6.02 -13.00 9.51
C GLY A 253 -4.84 -12.42 10.30
N LYS A 254 -4.31 -13.17 11.28
CA LYS A 254 -3.18 -12.73 12.11
C LYS A 254 -1.90 -12.50 11.30
N LEU A 255 -1.66 -13.27 10.25
CA LEU A 255 -0.50 -13.11 9.37
C LEU A 255 -0.51 -11.80 8.57
N LEU A 256 -1.65 -11.10 8.46
CA LEU A 256 -1.73 -9.75 7.90
C LEU A 256 -1.44 -8.63 8.92
N LEU A 257 -1.48 -8.91 10.23
CA LEU A 257 -1.31 -7.89 11.27
C LEU A 257 0.06 -7.18 11.24
N PRO A 258 1.19 -7.83 10.93
CA PRO A 258 2.46 -7.11 10.78
C PRO A 258 2.39 -6.02 9.71
N THR A 259 1.75 -6.30 8.58
CA THR A 259 1.51 -5.30 7.53
C THR A 259 0.55 -4.21 8.03
N CYS A 260 -0.53 -4.57 8.74
CA CYS A 260 -1.45 -3.58 9.33
C CYS A 260 -0.70 -2.61 10.26
N GLY A 261 0.15 -3.13 11.16
CA GLY A 261 0.97 -2.32 12.05
C GLY A 261 1.90 -1.36 11.30
N TRP A 262 2.57 -1.85 10.24
CA TRP A 262 3.43 -1.00 9.44
C TRP A 262 2.68 0.08 8.64
N VAL A 263 1.53 -0.25 8.06
CA VAL A 263 0.69 0.72 7.33
C VAL A 263 0.08 1.74 8.28
N THR A 264 -0.17 1.41 9.56
CA THR A 264 -0.53 2.39 10.59
C THR A 264 0.56 3.47 10.70
N VAL A 265 1.82 3.04 10.83
CA VAL A 265 2.97 3.98 10.90
C VAL A 265 3.07 4.81 9.61
N ALA A 266 2.94 4.20 8.44
CA ALA A 266 3.01 4.90 7.16
C ALA A 266 1.86 5.92 6.99
N THR A 267 0.65 5.58 7.43
CA THR A 267 -0.52 6.48 7.40
C THR A 267 -0.31 7.67 8.33
N ALA A 268 0.15 7.42 9.56
CA ALA A 268 0.48 8.46 10.53
C ALA A 268 1.60 9.38 10.01
N LEU A 269 2.60 8.82 9.35
CA LEU A 269 3.69 9.57 8.74
C LEU A 269 3.19 10.46 7.60
N ASN A 270 2.37 9.92 6.70
CA ASN A 270 1.79 10.69 5.59
C ASN A 270 0.92 11.85 6.12
N TRP A 271 0.10 11.59 7.15
CA TRP A 271 -0.68 12.64 7.83
C TRP A 271 0.21 13.72 8.44
N SER A 272 1.27 13.34 9.16
CA SER A 272 2.20 14.27 9.78
C SER A 272 2.92 15.12 8.72
N ILE A 273 3.37 14.50 7.62
CA ILE A 273 3.98 15.22 6.49
C ILE A 273 2.96 16.19 5.88
N TYR A 274 1.72 15.76 5.64
CA TYR A 274 0.67 16.64 5.13
C TYR A 274 0.47 17.86 6.02
N SER A 275 0.33 17.66 7.33
CA SER A 275 0.11 18.73 8.30
C SER A 275 1.27 19.72 8.42
N LEU A 276 2.52 19.22 8.25
CA LEU A 276 3.73 20.04 8.34
C LEU A 276 4.06 20.80 7.04
N ASN A 277 3.51 20.37 5.90
CA ASN A 277 3.78 20.96 4.59
C ASN A 277 2.54 21.63 3.96
N LYS A 278 1.38 21.56 4.63
CA LYS A 278 0.23 22.35 4.24
C LYS A 278 0.60 23.83 4.44
N SER A 279 0.51 24.63 3.36
CA SER A 279 0.64 26.09 3.47
C SER A 279 -0.45 26.61 4.42
N GLU A 280 -0.08 27.44 5.35
CA GLU A 280 -1.03 28.26 6.10
C GLU A 280 -1.62 29.24 5.08
N ASP A 281 -2.78 28.92 4.51
CA ASP A 281 -3.61 29.86 3.76
C ASP A 281 -4.42 30.71 4.72
#